data_7a267c45395cb4cd1b5f41d13fddfeea
#
_entry.id   7a267c45395cb4cd1b5f41d13fddfeea
#
_cell.length_a   1.000
_cell.length_b   1.000
_cell.length_c   1.000
_cell.angle_alpha   90.00
_cell.angle_beta   90.00
_cell.angle_gamma   90.00
#
_symmetry.space_group_name_H-M   'P 1'
#
loop_
_entity.id
_entity.type
_entity.pdbx_description
1 polymer ?
#
loop_
_entity_poly.entity_id
_entity_poly.type
_entity_poly.pdbx_seq_one_letter_code
_entity_poly.pdbx_strand_id
1 'polypeptide(L)'
;MKLPKQVKNDIDLYEKVRTNLESVDTDFNEIYEDGLTNYNYYSGHPWTEEEIQSHLQQGRKPKVMNEIFPKIQHLIGVQMQTRMDIKAIGREVSDELASDILSYLIKWVEQSNNIKNIETDIFTTGCLTGVGFAHIYWDTNEVLDGYPKIEYVPFGEMYWDLYHTHDKLLRDAPWMCRVFYESRENLASIFPDFEDYILNEAILADEDVDAINAKRYIMEYVKYQDPKKELLKCYDYNEHKVITIWIVVDDVRGEIHKFDTKSEAKTYFEALQSGYIEQGIPLTLGDAYGTELLYMDKYNSEIIHQTIVIGDKVIVDTDLSITDYQYVPYFPYFWEGNFFSVVDNLKNPQDEINRGFSQWDHALGAQNKGVTLVNEALLKRGVTLEKVRRELSTTRPIIPVIGNAIQVLQDNPVNPQIFQTINFAREIMTTQMGGPNAMGLTENAAESGRAVEARAAAAGTGHLPVLEALRVWRLAVSERIVWYIQHCMSPRQIIRLIGQSKDLQYVNINNSILDTLTEIKFDIVVDEAMQTQAMKEKYFTELLHFFQVVPMPPELTMPLLLEYTSLPETKKEEIRKYYSEYQQQA
;
A
#
# COMPACT_ATOMS: atom_id res chain seq x y z
N MET A 1 39.66 30.39 -3.84
CA MET A 1 39.98 29.23 -2.99
C MET A 1 39.28 28.03 -3.62
N LYS A 2 39.94 26.97 -4.05
CA LYS A 2 39.26 25.79 -4.60
C LYS A 2 38.76 24.99 -3.43
N LEU A 3 37.45 24.77 -3.36
CA LEU A 3 36.81 23.89 -2.36
C LEU A 3 37.46 22.50 -2.41
N PRO A 4 37.59 21.78 -1.28
CA PRO A 4 37.97 20.38 -1.26
C PRO A 4 37.08 19.57 -2.19
N LYS A 5 37.62 18.52 -2.82
CA LYS A 5 36.89 17.72 -3.81
C LYS A 5 35.57 17.14 -3.25
N GLN A 6 35.60 16.72 -1.99
CA GLN A 6 34.44 16.14 -1.30
C GLN A 6 33.33 17.18 -1.10
N VAL A 7 33.65 18.36 -0.59
CA VAL A 7 32.65 19.45 -0.39
C VAL A 7 32.03 19.90 -1.72
N LYS A 8 32.78 19.85 -2.82
CA LYS A 8 32.23 20.17 -4.14
C LYS A 8 31.26 19.09 -4.63
N ASN A 9 31.57 17.82 -4.41
CA ASN A 9 30.69 16.72 -4.76
C ASN A 9 29.38 16.77 -3.95
N ASP A 10 29.44 17.09 -2.67
CA ASP A 10 28.28 17.20 -1.79
C ASP A 10 27.31 18.32 -2.24
N ILE A 11 27.87 19.47 -2.67
CA ILE A 11 27.08 20.58 -3.23
C ILE A 11 26.46 20.18 -4.57
N ASP A 12 27.22 19.55 -5.46
CA ASP A 12 26.75 19.12 -6.77
C ASP A 12 25.63 18.06 -6.62
N LEU A 13 25.72 17.17 -5.62
CA LEU A 13 24.69 16.17 -5.30
C LEU A 13 23.41 16.83 -4.73
N TYR A 14 23.54 17.74 -3.79
CA TYR A 14 22.40 18.47 -3.24
C TYR A 14 21.64 19.25 -4.33
N GLU A 15 22.37 19.97 -5.19
CA GLU A 15 21.78 20.70 -6.31
C GLU A 15 21.08 19.75 -7.31
N LYS A 16 21.63 18.55 -7.54
CA LYS A 16 20.99 17.53 -8.36
C LYS A 16 19.65 17.07 -7.76
N VAL A 17 19.64 16.69 -6.48
CA VAL A 17 18.43 16.26 -5.76
C VAL A 17 17.36 17.35 -5.83
N ARG A 18 17.75 18.59 -5.55
CA ARG A 18 16.86 19.75 -5.60
C ARG A 18 16.28 19.98 -6.99
N THR A 19 17.13 19.98 -8.03
CA THR A 19 16.69 20.20 -9.41
C THR A 19 15.71 19.14 -9.89
N ASN A 20 15.95 17.88 -9.55
CA ASN A 20 15.06 16.78 -9.89
C ASN A 20 13.69 16.93 -9.20
N LEU A 21 13.67 17.30 -7.92
CA LEU A 21 12.41 17.55 -7.19
C LEU A 21 11.65 18.76 -7.75
N GLU A 22 12.35 19.88 -8.02
CA GLU A 22 11.75 21.09 -8.59
C GLU A 22 11.12 20.81 -9.98
N SER A 23 11.70 19.88 -10.75
CA SER A 23 11.20 19.53 -12.09
C SER A 23 9.81 18.87 -12.08
N VAL A 24 9.42 18.21 -11.00
CA VAL A 24 8.14 17.48 -10.85
C VAL A 24 7.22 18.09 -9.78
N ASP A 25 7.64 19.15 -9.11
CA ASP A 25 6.93 19.72 -7.95
C ASP A 25 5.51 20.18 -8.31
N THR A 26 5.33 20.78 -9.47
CA THR A 26 4.00 21.25 -9.93
C THR A 26 3.04 20.08 -10.11
N ASP A 27 3.49 19.01 -10.78
CA ASP A 27 2.64 17.85 -11.07
C ASP A 27 2.30 17.10 -9.79
N PHE A 28 3.28 16.95 -8.86
CA PHE A 28 3.01 16.34 -7.57
C PHE A 28 2.11 17.19 -6.69
N ASN A 29 2.15 18.52 -6.78
CA ASN A 29 1.20 19.38 -6.07
C ASN A 29 -0.24 19.09 -6.51
N GLU A 30 -0.49 18.94 -7.83
CA GLU A 30 -1.81 18.58 -8.34
C GLU A 30 -2.25 17.19 -7.84
N ILE A 31 -1.37 16.20 -7.90
CA ILE A 31 -1.64 14.83 -7.40
C ILE A 31 -2.01 14.86 -5.90
N TYR A 32 -1.30 15.66 -5.10
CA TYR A 32 -1.56 15.75 -3.67
C TYR A 32 -2.84 16.50 -3.33
N GLU A 33 -3.16 17.56 -4.07
CA GLU A 33 -4.42 18.27 -3.92
C GLU A 33 -5.61 17.38 -4.30
N ASP A 34 -5.50 16.60 -5.36
CA ASP A 34 -6.51 15.62 -5.76
C ASP A 34 -6.67 14.53 -4.69
N GLY A 35 -5.56 14.00 -4.16
CA GLY A 35 -5.59 13.02 -3.08
C GLY A 35 -6.24 13.55 -1.81
N LEU A 36 -5.98 14.80 -1.43
CA LEU A 36 -6.63 15.47 -0.30
C LEU A 36 -8.13 15.67 -0.56
N THR A 37 -8.49 16.08 -1.76
CA THR A 37 -9.89 16.20 -2.18
C THR A 37 -10.61 14.87 -2.05
N ASN A 38 -10.02 13.77 -2.53
CA ASN A 38 -10.56 12.42 -2.41
C ASN A 38 -10.76 12.00 -0.95
N TYR A 39 -9.81 12.32 -0.09
CA TYR A 39 -9.95 12.08 1.34
C TYR A 39 -11.11 12.89 1.95
N ASN A 40 -11.28 14.15 1.55
CA ASN A 40 -12.41 14.97 1.99
C ASN A 40 -13.75 14.36 1.58
N TYR A 41 -13.87 13.83 0.36
CA TYR A 41 -15.07 13.09 -0.07
C TYR A 41 -15.29 11.84 0.78
N TYR A 42 -14.25 11.06 1.04
CA TYR A 42 -14.34 9.87 1.88
C TYR A 42 -14.72 10.21 3.33
N SER A 43 -14.16 11.25 3.91
CA SER A 43 -14.46 11.70 5.29
C SER A 43 -15.79 12.43 5.45
N GLY A 44 -16.49 12.72 4.34
CA GLY A 44 -17.78 13.38 4.35
C GLY A 44 -17.73 14.92 4.37
N HIS A 45 -16.62 15.49 3.93
CA HIS A 45 -16.40 16.93 3.82
C HIS A 45 -16.12 17.38 2.37
N PRO A 46 -17.00 17.04 1.38
CA PRO A 46 -16.73 17.28 -0.03
C PRO A 46 -16.85 18.76 -0.44
N TRP A 47 -17.55 19.57 0.37
CA TRP A 47 -17.82 20.97 0.03
C TRP A 47 -16.62 21.85 0.35
N THR A 48 -16.22 22.68 -0.60
CA THR A 48 -15.26 23.77 -0.38
C THR A 48 -15.90 24.90 0.43
N GLU A 49 -15.09 25.72 1.09
CA GLU A 49 -15.59 26.87 1.85
C GLU A 49 -16.38 27.86 0.96
N GLU A 50 -15.95 28.04 -0.29
CA GLU A 50 -16.64 28.90 -1.27
C GLU A 50 -18.02 28.35 -1.63
N GLU A 51 -18.14 27.04 -1.83
CA GLU A 51 -19.42 26.38 -2.10
C GLU A 51 -20.36 26.46 -0.90
N ILE A 52 -19.84 26.27 0.31
CA ILE A 52 -20.61 26.43 1.54
C ILE A 52 -21.18 27.84 1.62
N GLN A 53 -20.35 28.88 1.38
CA GLN A 53 -20.78 30.28 1.41
C GLN A 53 -21.81 30.58 0.30
N SER A 54 -21.63 30.05 -0.91
CA SER A 54 -22.60 30.16 -2.01
C SER A 54 -23.96 29.56 -1.63
N HIS A 55 -23.97 28.37 -1.04
CA HIS A 55 -25.20 27.76 -0.55
C HIS A 55 -25.88 28.57 0.53
N LEU A 56 -25.12 29.10 1.49
CA LEU A 56 -25.65 29.95 2.56
C LEU A 56 -26.25 31.26 2.05
N GLN A 57 -25.62 31.91 1.06
CA GLN A 57 -26.17 33.11 0.40
C GLN A 57 -27.51 32.82 -0.28
N GLN A 58 -27.71 31.63 -0.81
CA GLN A 58 -28.97 31.18 -1.41
C GLN A 58 -29.99 30.72 -0.35
N GLY A 59 -29.68 30.85 0.96
CA GLY A 59 -30.50 30.39 2.06
C GLY A 59 -30.60 28.86 2.18
N ARG A 60 -29.66 28.14 1.56
CA ARG A 60 -29.59 26.67 1.58
C ARG A 60 -28.49 26.23 2.52
N LYS A 61 -28.70 25.13 3.24
CA LYS A 61 -27.64 24.47 4.00
C LYS A 61 -27.10 23.31 3.14
N PRO A 62 -25.82 23.28 2.83
CA PRO A 62 -25.24 22.14 2.12
C PRO A 62 -25.38 20.89 2.98
N LYS A 63 -25.91 19.83 2.37
CA LYS A 63 -26.10 18.51 3.01
C LYS A 63 -25.16 17.52 2.35
N VAL A 64 -24.66 16.59 3.15
CA VAL A 64 -23.82 15.50 2.65
C VAL A 64 -24.49 14.19 2.97
N MET A 65 -24.66 13.35 1.96
CA MET A 65 -24.99 11.94 2.09
C MET A 65 -23.82 11.12 1.56
N ASN A 66 -22.92 10.76 2.45
CA ASN A 66 -21.68 10.08 2.06
C ASN A 66 -21.96 8.63 1.67
N GLU A 67 -21.99 8.37 0.37
CA GLU A 67 -22.11 7.04 -0.22
C GLU A 67 -20.74 6.44 -0.58
N ILE A 68 -19.67 7.24 -0.57
CA ILE A 68 -18.29 6.80 -0.88
C ILE A 68 -17.75 5.98 0.29
N PHE A 69 -17.90 6.47 1.52
CA PHE A 69 -17.38 5.81 2.71
C PHE A 69 -17.76 4.32 2.81
N PRO A 70 -19.07 3.94 2.77
CA PRO A 70 -19.44 2.52 2.88
C PRO A 70 -18.91 1.68 1.72
N LYS A 71 -18.76 2.25 0.53
CA LYS A 71 -18.23 1.53 -0.65
C LYS A 71 -16.74 1.22 -0.52
N ILE A 72 -15.95 2.21 -0.09
CA ILE A 72 -14.51 2.01 0.16
C ILE A 72 -14.32 1.05 1.36
N GLN A 73 -15.12 1.18 2.44
CA GLN A 73 -15.08 0.25 3.57
C GLN A 73 -15.41 -1.19 3.15
N HIS A 74 -16.36 -1.36 2.23
CA HIS A 74 -16.65 -2.68 1.66
C HIS A 74 -15.43 -3.25 0.92
N LEU A 75 -14.76 -2.45 0.09
CA LEU A 75 -13.57 -2.87 -0.66
C LEU A 75 -12.42 -3.26 0.28
N ILE A 76 -12.18 -2.48 1.34
CA ILE A 76 -11.22 -2.80 2.39
C ILE A 76 -11.61 -4.12 3.08
N GLY A 77 -12.90 -4.32 3.37
CA GLY A 77 -13.39 -5.57 3.94
C GLY A 77 -13.14 -6.78 3.03
N VAL A 78 -13.29 -6.63 1.72
CA VAL A 78 -12.94 -7.67 0.73
C VAL A 78 -11.45 -7.96 0.75
N GLN A 79 -10.57 -6.93 0.75
CA GLN A 79 -9.13 -7.09 0.88
C GLN A 79 -8.75 -7.87 2.15
N MET A 80 -9.35 -7.53 3.30
CA MET A 80 -9.09 -8.23 4.55
C MET A 80 -9.52 -9.71 4.51
N GLN A 81 -10.52 -10.05 3.71
CA GLN A 81 -10.99 -11.42 3.54
C GLN A 81 -10.14 -12.22 2.54
N THR A 82 -9.57 -11.56 1.52
CA THR A 82 -8.80 -12.18 0.44
C THR A 82 -7.28 -12.05 0.64
N ARG A 83 -6.82 -11.97 1.89
CA ARG A 83 -5.39 -11.89 2.21
C ARG A 83 -4.65 -13.13 1.71
N MET A 84 -3.44 -12.90 1.21
CA MET A 84 -2.62 -13.90 0.58
C MET A 84 -1.43 -14.26 1.46
N ASP A 85 -1.05 -15.51 1.49
CA ASP A 85 0.20 -15.97 2.09
C ASP A 85 1.26 -16.13 0.98
N ILE A 86 2.52 -15.91 1.33
CA ILE A 86 3.65 -16.00 0.41
C ILE A 86 4.39 -17.31 0.68
N LYS A 87 4.72 -18.01 -0.41
CA LYS A 87 5.60 -19.18 -0.36
C LYS A 87 6.76 -19.01 -1.33
N ALA A 88 7.96 -19.38 -0.91
CA ALA A 88 9.09 -19.59 -1.78
C ALA A 88 9.03 -21.00 -2.36
N ILE A 89 9.32 -21.16 -3.63
CA ILE A 89 9.38 -22.45 -4.31
C ILE A 89 10.77 -22.61 -4.88
N GLY A 90 11.43 -23.74 -4.59
CA GLY A 90 12.70 -24.10 -5.19
C GLY A 90 12.53 -24.43 -6.67
N ARG A 91 13.53 -24.11 -7.47
CA ARG A 91 13.54 -24.44 -8.90
C ARG A 91 13.91 -25.90 -9.15
N GLU A 92 14.65 -26.50 -8.24
CA GLU A 92 15.09 -27.88 -8.30
C GLU A 92 14.59 -28.68 -7.09
N VAL A 93 14.51 -30.00 -7.23
CA VAL A 93 14.06 -30.88 -6.12
C VAL A 93 15.03 -30.84 -4.93
N SER A 94 16.31 -30.53 -5.16
CA SER A 94 17.33 -30.30 -4.12
C SER A 94 17.03 -29.11 -3.22
N ASP A 95 16.24 -28.15 -3.70
CA ASP A 95 16.01 -26.85 -3.06
C ASP A 95 14.74 -26.83 -2.20
N GLU A 96 14.01 -27.95 -2.12
CA GLU A 96 12.73 -28.05 -1.40
C GLU A 96 12.88 -27.67 0.07
N LEU A 97 13.90 -28.18 0.74
CA LEU A 97 14.14 -27.86 2.14
C LEU A 97 14.56 -26.40 2.34
N ALA A 98 15.38 -25.84 1.44
CA ALA A 98 15.79 -24.44 1.48
C ALA A 98 14.59 -23.52 1.23
N SER A 99 13.68 -23.90 0.33
CA SER A 99 12.45 -23.14 0.05
C SER A 99 11.48 -23.14 1.24
N ASP A 100 11.34 -24.25 1.96
CA ASP A 100 10.54 -24.34 3.19
C ASP A 100 11.11 -23.44 4.30
N ILE A 101 12.43 -23.45 4.46
CA ILE A 101 13.13 -22.56 5.42
C ILE A 101 12.90 -21.10 5.05
N LEU A 102 13.07 -20.74 3.77
CA LEU A 102 12.86 -19.38 3.29
C LEU A 102 11.41 -18.92 3.47
N SER A 103 10.45 -19.79 3.17
CA SER A 103 9.01 -19.52 3.42
C SER A 103 8.72 -19.26 4.89
N TYR A 104 9.35 -20.00 5.79
CA TYR A 104 9.25 -19.77 7.23
C TYR A 104 9.85 -18.42 7.65
N LEU A 105 11.03 -18.06 7.12
CA LEU A 105 11.69 -16.78 7.41
C LEU A 105 10.88 -15.60 6.88
N ILE A 106 10.33 -15.69 5.67
CA ILE A 106 9.41 -14.66 5.12
C ILE A 106 8.24 -14.47 6.09
N LYS A 107 7.59 -15.55 6.49
CA LYS A 107 6.43 -15.51 7.39
C LYS A 107 6.80 -14.92 8.76
N TRP A 108 7.99 -15.20 9.27
CA TRP A 108 8.49 -14.61 10.50
C TRP A 108 8.67 -13.08 10.35
N VAL A 109 9.30 -12.60 9.26
CA VAL A 109 9.45 -11.17 8.96
C VAL A 109 8.10 -10.49 8.87
N GLU A 110 7.15 -11.09 8.17
CA GLU A 110 5.79 -10.59 8.01
C GLU A 110 5.05 -10.45 9.34
N GLN A 111 5.17 -11.44 10.21
CA GLN A 111 4.56 -11.41 11.54
C GLN A 111 5.22 -10.37 12.44
N SER A 112 6.56 -10.29 12.42
CA SER A 112 7.31 -9.31 13.22
C SER A 112 6.97 -7.87 12.86
N ASN A 113 6.70 -7.61 11.58
CA ASN A 113 6.31 -6.28 11.08
C ASN A 113 4.80 -6.03 11.10
N ASN A 114 3.98 -7.00 11.49
CA ASN A 114 2.53 -6.88 11.40
C ASN A 114 2.05 -6.46 10.00
N ILE A 115 2.60 -7.09 8.96
CA ILE A 115 2.37 -6.75 7.54
C ILE A 115 0.90 -6.61 7.19
N LYS A 116 0.02 -7.36 7.87
CA LYS A 116 -1.43 -7.33 7.62
C LYS A 116 -2.06 -5.96 7.83
N ASN A 117 -1.57 -5.19 8.80
CA ASN A 117 -2.05 -3.83 9.05
C ASN A 117 -1.44 -2.87 8.03
N ILE A 118 -0.12 -2.97 7.80
CA ILE A 118 0.59 -2.13 6.82
C ILE A 118 -0.02 -2.29 5.41
N GLU A 119 -0.30 -3.53 4.99
CA GLU A 119 -0.97 -3.83 3.73
C GLU A 119 -2.35 -3.15 3.63
N THR A 120 -3.15 -3.22 4.71
CA THR A 120 -4.46 -2.56 4.72
C THR A 120 -4.34 -1.03 4.67
N ASP A 121 -3.35 -0.44 5.35
CA ASP A 121 -3.09 1.00 5.32
C ASP A 121 -2.66 1.46 3.93
N ILE A 122 -1.74 0.72 3.28
CA ILE A 122 -1.28 0.99 1.91
C ILE A 122 -2.42 0.84 0.91
N PHE A 123 -3.19 -0.24 1.03
CA PHE A 123 -4.36 -0.48 0.18
C PHE A 123 -5.39 0.64 0.31
N THR A 124 -5.69 1.04 1.55
CA THR A 124 -6.63 2.14 1.83
C THR A 124 -6.14 3.44 1.24
N THR A 125 -4.87 3.78 1.47
CA THR A 125 -4.26 4.99 0.91
C THR A 125 -4.31 4.98 -0.61
N GLY A 126 -3.88 3.89 -1.26
CA GLY A 126 -3.95 3.77 -2.71
C GLY A 126 -5.38 3.90 -3.26
N CYS A 127 -6.37 3.27 -2.61
CA CYS A 127 -7.77 3.42 -3.01
C CYS A 127 -8.28 4.87 -2.88
N LEU A 128 -7.79 5.64 -1.92
CA LEU A 128 -8.20 7.02 -1.68
C LEU A 128 -7.42 8.01 -2.56
N THR A 129 -6.10 7.88 -2.65
CA THR A 129 -5.23 8.89 -3.26
C THR A 129 -4.62 8.46 -4.59
N GLY A 130 -4.84 7.22 -5.01
CA GLY A 130 -4.30 6.67 -6.26
C GLY A 130 -2.96 5.94 -6.09
N VAL A 131 -2.23 6.16 -4.99
CA VAL A 131 -0.95 5.50 -4.70
C VAL A 131 -0.72 5.32 -3.21
N GLY A 132 -0.14 4.19 -2.83
CA GLY A 132 0.35 3.93 -1.48
C GLY A 132 1.75 3.32 -1.55
N PHE A 133 2.61 3.57 -0.56
CA PHE A 133 3.98 3.09 -0.55
C PHE A 133 4.32 2.29 0.70
N ALA A 134 5.12 1.24 0.53
CA ALA A 134 5.88 0.60 1.59
C ALA A 134 7.35 0.95 1.48
N HIS A 135 8.02 1.15 2.62
CA HIS A 135 9.47 1.22 2.72
C HIS A 135 9.99 -0.05 3.37
N ILE A 136 10.96 -0.70 2.75
CA ILE A 136 11.57 -1.94 3.25
C ILE A 136 13.05 -1.70 3.41
N TYR A 137 13.55 -1.85 4.64
CA TYR A 137 14.94 -1.58 4.98
C TYR A 137 15.44 -2.52 6.08
N TRP A 138 16.75 -2.54 6.28
CA TRP A 138 17.38 -3.32 7.35
C TRP A 138 17.43 -2.51 8.64
N ASP A 139 16.73 -2.96 9.69
CA ASP A 139 16.70 -2.29 10.99
C ASP A 139 17.56 -3.05 12.02
N THR A 140 18.47 -2.33 12.67
CA THR A 140 19.34 -2.84 13.74
C THR A 140 18.98 -2.27 15.11
N ASN A 141 17.96 -1.41 15.21
CA ASN A 141 17.63 -0.73 16.46
C ASN A 141 16.96 -1.65 17.48
N GLU A 142 16.02 -2.47 17.04
CA GLU A 142 15.28 -3.37 17.93
C GLU A 142 16.05 -4.65 18.24
N VAL A 143 16.77 -5.17 17.26
CA VAL A 143 17.55 -6.42 17.38
C VAL A 143 18.96 -6.15 16.89
N LEU A 144 19.96 -6.45 17.73
CA LEU A 144 21.38 -6.18 17.43
C LEU A 144 21.85 -6.85 16.12
N ASP A 145 21.31 -8.04 15.81
CA ASP A 145 21.59 -8.76 14.57
C ASP A 145 20.87 -8.15 13.36
N GLY A 146 19.91 -7.24 13.57
CA GLY A 146 19.05 -6.64 12.56
C GLY A 146 18.00 -7.58 11.98
N TYR A 147 17.01 -7.01 11.29
CA TYR A 147 16.00 -7.74 10.51
C TYR A 147 15.35 -6.83 9.46
N PRO A 148 14.72 -7.39 8.39
CA PRO A 148 14.00 -6.58 7.42
C PRO A 148 12.80 -5.90 8.08
N LYS A 149 12.77 -4.57 8.09
CA LYS A 149 11.64 -3.78 8.58
C LYS A 149 10.80 -3.28 7.42
N ILE A 150 9.49 -3.27 7.62
CA ILE A 150 8.52 -2.84 6.63
C ILE A 150 7.70 -1.73 7.28
N GLU A 151 7.65 -0.58 6.64
CA GLU A 151 6.91 0.58 7.12
C GLU A 151 5.97 1.12 6.04
N TYR A 152 4.83 1.63 6.47
CA TYR A 152 3.96 2.43 5.64
C TYR A 152 4.57 3.82 5.45
N VAL A 153 4.61 4.30 4.20
CA VAL A 153 5.04 5.66 3.90
C VAL A 153 3.81 6.54 3.75
N PRO A 154 3.70 7.63 4.54
CA PRO A 154 2.57 8.56 4.44
C PRO A 154 2.42 9.14 3.04
N PHE A 155 1.16 9.38 2.65
CA PHE A 155 0.85 10.05 1.40
C PHE A 155 1.43 11.46 1.38
N GLY A 156 2.10 11.82 0.30
CA GLY A 156 2.72 13.13 0.15
C GLY A 156 4.21 13.19 0.43
N GLU A 157 4.82 12.09 0.91
CA GLU A 157 6.26 12.03 1.13
C GLU A 157 7.05 11.53 -0.08
N MET A 158 6.41 10.87 -1.05
CA MET A 158 7.11 10.23 -2.16
C MET A 158 7.06 11.04 -3.45
N TYR A 159 8.22 11.17 -4.08
CA TYR A 159 8.44 11.81 -5.38
C TYR A 159 9.24 10.86 -6.28
N TRP A 160 8.95 10.86 -7.57
CA TRP A 160 9.70 10.08 -8.57
C TRP A 160 9.64 10.77 -9.93
N ASP A 161 10.43 10.30 -10.89
CA ASP A 161 10.36 10.81 -12.26
C ASP A 161 9.08 10.34 -12.95
N LEU A 162 8.10 11.24 -13.09
CA LEU A 162 6.80 10.96 -13.74
C LEU A 162 6.92 10.80 -15.26
N TYR A 163 7.94 11.40 -15.86
CA TYR A 163 8.04 11.49 -17.33
C TYR A 163 8.65 10.26 -17.98
N HIS A 164 9.49 9.54 -17.24
CA HIS A 164 10.22 8.38 -17.77
C HIS A 164 9.79 7.06 -17.12
N THR A 165 8.69 7.07 -16.36
CA THR A 165 8.22 5.90 -15.63
C THR A 165 6.99 5.30 -16.28
N HIS A 166 7.07 4.03 -16.66
CA HIS A 166 6.01 3.27 -17.32
C HIS A 166 5.66 1.97 -16.60
N ASP A 167 6.54 1.48 -15.72
CA ASP A 167 6.29 0.30 -14.90
C ASP A 167 5.48 0.65 -13.65
N LYS A 168 4.46 -0.16 -13.38
CA LYS A 168 3.60 0.00 -12.18
C LYS A 168 4.31 -0.23 -10.84
N LEU A 169 5.52 -0.82 -10.84
CA LEU A 169 6.37 -0.95 -9.66
C LEU A 169 7.48 0.11 -9.62
N LEU A 170 7.46 1.08 -10.55
CA LEU A 170 8.44 2.15 -10.70
C LEU A 170 9.89 1.63 -10.83
N ARG A 171 10.09 0.42 -11.36
CA ARG A 171 11.42 -0.17 -11.54
C ARG A 171 12.24 0.55 -12.60
N ASP A 172 11.56 1.17 -13.55
CA ASP A 172 12.14 1.95 -14.66
C ASP A 172 12.30 3.44 -14.32
N ALA A 173 11.87 3.89 -13.14
CA ALA A 173 12.04 5.27 -12.72
C ALA A 173 13.53 5.60 -12.56
N PRO A 174 14.07 6.63 -13.23
CA PRO A 174 15.49 7.01 -13.10
C PRO A 174 15.88 7.37 -11.68
N TRP A 175 14.95 7.95 -10.92
CA TRP A 175 15.14 8.31 -9.51
C TRP A 175 13.82 8.30 -8.75
N MET A 176 13.94 8.14 -7.44
CA MET A 176 12.85 8.20 -6.46
C MET A 176 13.35 8.87 -5.19
N CYS A 177 12.55 9.72 -4.59
CA CYS A 177 12.92 10.46 -3.38
C CYS A 177 11.77 10.45 -2.37
N ARG A 178 12.09 10.14 -1.12
CA ARG A 178 11.20 10.38 0.01
C ARG A 178 11.58 11.70 0.65
N VAL A 179 10.62 12.60 0.81
CA VAL A 179 10.76 13.89 1.49
C VAL A 179 9.95 13.84 2.78
N PHE A 180 10.62 13.92 3.92
CA PHE A 180 9.96 13.84 5.22
C PHE A 180 10.54 14.84 6.21
N TYR A 181 9.85 15.03 7.33
CA TYR A 181 10.26 15.95 8.37
C TYR A 181 10.48 15.20 9.68
N GLU A 182 11.63 15.45 10.31
CA GLU A 182 11.99 14.79 11.56
C GLU A 182 12.63 15.78 12.54
N SER A 183 12.53 15.48 13.84
CA SER A 183 13.09 16.34 14.90
C SER A 183 14.61 16.26 14.94
N ARG A 184 15.25 17.37 15.33
CA ARG A 184 16.72 17.46 15.46
C ARG A 184 17.26 16.39 16.39
N GLU A 185 16.59 16.16 17.54
CA GLU A 185 17.05 15.18 18.53
C GLU A 185 17.04 13.75 17.98
N ASN A 186 15.99 13.39 17.22
CA ASN A 186 15.91 12.06 16.61
C ASN A 186 16.99 11.88 15.55
N LEU A 187 17.16 12.84 14.66
CA LEU A 187 18.18 12.78 13.62
C LEU A 187 19.60 12.75 14.19
N ALA A 188 19.88 13.51 15.22
CA ALA A 188 21.17 13.47 15.91
C ALA A 188 21.45 12.10 16.55
N SER A 189 20.42 11.43 17.05
CA SER A 189 20.57 10.06 17.58
C SER A 189 20.82 9.02 16.49
N ILE A 190 20.25 9.21 15.29
CA ILE A 190 20.43 8.30 14.15
C ILE A 190 21.80 8.51 13.48
N PHE A 191 22.25 9.77 13.38
CA PHE A 191 23.49 10.14 12.74
C PHE A 191 24.48 10.84 13.71
N PRO A 192 25.07 10.09 14.65
CA PRO A 192 25.92 10.67 15.69
C PRO A 192 27.18 11.36 15.14
N ASP A 193 27.68 10.94 14.00
CA ASP A 193 28.84 11.57 13.34
C ASP A 193 28.55 13.00 12.85
N PHE A 194 27.29 13.36 12.70
CA PHE A 194 26.82 14.69 12.25
C PHE A 194 26.01 15.42 13.33
N GLU A 195 26.07 14.99 14.59
CA GLU A 195 25.31 15.55 15.71
C GLU A 195 25.45 17.07 15.82
N ASP A 196 26.69 17.58 15.78
CA ASP A 196 26.96 19.02 15.90
C ASP A 196 26.30 19.84 14.78
N TYR A 197 26.35 19.35 13.54
CA TYR A 197 25.68 20.00 12.42
C TYR A 197 24.17 19.98 12.59
N ILE A 198 23.58 18.81 12.89
CA ILE A 198 22.12 18.60 13.00
C ILE A 198 21.54 19.46 14.10
N LEU A 199 22.21 19.55 15.26
CA LEU A 199 21.71 20.29 16.40
C LEU A 199 21.88 21.82 16.28
N ASN A 200 22.94 22.29 15.63
CA ASN A 200 23.34 23.70 15.70
C ASN A 200 23.32 24.45 14.35
N GLU A 201 23.61 23.77 13.23
CA GLU A 201 23.84 24.43 11.95
C GLU A 201 22.76 24.16 10.91
N ALA A 202 22.08 22.99 10.96
CA ALA A 202 21.11 22.60 9.95
C ALA A 202 19.96 23.60 9.84
N ILE A 203 19.61 23.96 8.60
CA ILE A 203 18.57 24.92 8.27
C ILE A 203 17.21 24.28 8.59
N LEU A 204 16.42 25.00 9.40
CA LEU A 204 15.03 24.59 9.68
C LEU A 204 14.18 24.65 8.41
N ALA A 205 13.16 23.84 8.36
CA ALA A 205 12.15 23.90 7.32
C ALA A 205 11.45 25.28 7.36
N ASP A 206 11.26 25.91 6.20
CA ASP A 206 10.59 27.20 6.11
C ASP A 206 9.11 27.09 6.51
N GLU A 207 8.59 28.01 7.31
CA GLU A 207 7.20 27.99 7.79
C GLU A 207 6.18 27.96 6.63
N ASP A 208 6.47 28.62 5.51
CA ASP A 208 5.59 28.63 4.33
C ASP A 208 5.56 27.27 3.62
N VAL A 209 6.69 26.57 3.56
CA VAL A 209 6.79 25.21 3.01
C VAL A 209 6.12 24.21 3.95
N ASP A 210 6.24 24.43 5.26
CA ASP A 210 5.59 23.61 6.27
C ASP A 210 4.06 23.75 6.23
N ALA A 211 3.54 24.93 5.93
CA ALA A 211 2.10 25.16 5.78
C ALA A 211 1.51 24.44 4.56
N ILE A 212 2.26 24.35 3.45
CA ILE A 212 1.86 23.62 2.25
C ILE A 212 1.98 22.12 2.49
N ASN A 213 3.06 21.65 3.08
CA ASN A 213 3.27 20.23 3.39
C ASN A 213 2.37 19.75 4.53
N ALA A 214 2.03 20.61 5.50
CA ALA A 214 1.02 20.33 6.52
C ALA A 214 -0.37 20.05 5.92
N LYS A 215 -0.70 20.67 4.80
CA LYS A 215 -1.93 20.34 4.05
C LYS A 215 -1.82 19.01 3.30
N ARG A 216 -0.60 18.56 2.95
CA ARG A 216 -0.34 17.27 2.28
C ARG A 216 -0.43 16.08 3.23
N TYR A 217 -0.03 16.24 4.49
CA TYR A 217 -0.31 15.22 5.51
C TYR A 217 -1.80 15.19 5.75
N ILE A 218 -2.45 14.08 5.43
CA ILE A 218 -3.87 13.88 5.72
C ILE A 218 -4.11 14.29 7.18
N MET A 219 -4.40 15.56 7.32
CA MET A 219 -5.04 16.34 8.39
C MET A 219 -4.71 16.05 9.87
N GLU A 220 -4.39 14.81 10.29
CA GLU A 220 -4.30 14.52 11.72
C GLU A 220 -2.87 14.57 12.28
N TYR A 221 -1.87 14.23 11.50
CA TYR A 221 -0.50 14.16 12.01
C TYR A 221 0.06 15.55 12.39
N VAL A 222 -0.23 16.57 11.59
CA VAL A 222 0.22 17.94 11.86
C VAL A 222 -0.55 18.61 12.98
N LYS A 223 -1.81 18.24 13.18
CA LYS A 223 -2.68 18.82 14.22
C LYS A 223 -2.21 18.50 15.65
N TYR A 224 -1.41 17.45 15.81
CA TYR A 224 -0.87 16.99 17.09
C TYR A 224 0.65 17.15 17.23
N GLN A 225 1.33 17.72 16.23
CA GLN A 225 2.75 18.05 16.40
C GLN A 225 2.89 19.24 17.37
N ASP A 226 3.82 19.11 18.30
CA ASP A 226 4.19 20.19 19.19
C ASP A 226 4.79 21.33 18.34
N PRO A 227 4.15 22.53 18.27
CA PRO A 227 4.65 23.64 17.48
C PRO A 227 6.01 24.18 17.93
N LYS A 228 6.57 23.65 19.01
CA LYS A 228 7.90 23.96 19.53
C LYS A 228 9.00 23.01 19.03
N LYS A 229 8.65 21.93 18.37
CA LYS A 229 9.66 21.03 17.80
C LYS A 229 10.24 21.64 16.53
N GLU A 230 11.55 21.84 16.55
CA GLU A 230 12.31 22.23 15.37
C GLU A 230 12.43 21.01 14.45
N LEU A 231 11.71 21.06 13.33
CA LEU A 231 11.74 20.00 12.32
C LEU A 231 12.76 20.34 11.23
N LEU A 232 13.50 19.34 10.83
CA LEU A 232 14.40 19.40 9.68
C LEU A 232 13.78 18.65 8.49
N LYS A 233 13.92 19.26 7.32
CA LYS A 233 13.52 18.61 6.07
C LYS A 233 14.61 17.63 5.65
N CYS A 234 14.21 16.38 5.42
CA CYS A 234 15.08 15.28 5.04
C CYS A 234 14.71 14.77 3.66
N TYR A 235 15.71 14.42 2.89
CA TYR A 235 15.57 13.83 1.57
C TYR A 235 16.27 12.48 1.56
N ASP A 236 15.56 11.42 1.27
CA ASP A 236 16.12 10.10 0.97
C ASP A 236 15.98 9.85 -0.53
N TYR A 237 17.01 10.23 -1.26
CA TYR A 237 17.08 10.21 -2.70
C TYR A 237 17.78 8.94 -3.18
N ASN A 238 17.11 8.22 -4.04
CA ASN A 238 17.56 6.94 -4.59
C ASN A 238 17.56 7.02 -6.11
N GLU A 239 18.63 6.60 -6.77
CA GLU A 239 18.74 6.58 -8.23
C GLU A 239 19.38 5.30 -8.75
N HIS A 240 19.03 4.93 -9.98
CA HIS A 240 19.72 3.85 -10.69
C HIS A 240 21.12 4.27 -11.10
N LYS A 241 22.09 3.45 -10.75
CA LYS A 241 23.51 3.62 -11.10
C LYS A 241 24.05 2.36 -11.73
N VAL A 242 24.64 2.50 -12.91
CA VAL A 242 25.32 1.40 -13.58
C VAL A 242 26.75 1.31 -13.07
N ILE A 243 27.07 0.20 -12.43
CA ILE A 243 28.43 -0.12 -12.02
C ILE A 243 29.01 -1.25 -12.88
N THR A 244 30.30 -1.22 -13.13
CA THR A 244 30.99 -2.30 -13.83
C THR A 244 31.64 -3.21 -12.80
N ILE A 245 31.16 -4.44 -12.71
CA ILE A 245 31.74 -5.52 -11.91
C ILE A 245 32.54 -6.46 -12.81
N TRP A 246 33.51 -7.14 -12.24
CA TRP A 246 34.30 -8.15 -12.91
C TRP A 246 33.83 -9.52 -12.49
N ILE A 247 33.56 -10.38 -13.45
CA ILE A 247 33.15 -11.77 -13.21
C ILE A 247 34.26 -12.72 -13.65
N VAL A 248 34.49 -13.75 -12.85
CA VAL A 248 35.31 -14.89 -13.20
C VAL A 248 34.38 -16.09 -13.29
N VAL A 249 34.25 -16.62 -14.49
CA VAL A 249 33.39 -17.79 -14.77
C VAL A 249 34.26 -19.02 -14.80
N ASP A 250 33.93 -19.99 -13.98
CA ASP A 250 34.58 -21.28 -13.86
C ASP A 250 33.59 -22.39 -14.28
N ASP A 251 33.53 -22.65 -15.58
CA ASP A 251 32.66 -23.70 -16.15
C ASP A 251 33.12 -25.13 -15.80
N VAL A 252 34.35 -25.28 -15.25
CA VAL A 252 34.82 -26.58 -14.76
C VAL A 252 34.06 -26.98 -13.48
N ARG A 253 33.79 -26.00 -12.61
CA ARG A 253 33.04 -26.20 -11.38
C ARG A 253 31.57 -25.77 -11.48
N GLY A 254 31.22 -25.02 -12.52
CA GLY A 254 29.92 -24.41 -12.67
C GLY A 254 29.71 -23.19 -11.73
N GLU A 255 30.79 -22.50 -11.37
CA GLU A 255 30.78 -21.38 -10.43
C GLU A 255 31.03 -20.05 -11.13
N ILE A 256 30.40 -18.96 -10.65
CA ILE A 256 30.60 -17.59 -11.11
C ILE A 256 30.94 -16.73 -9.90
N HIS A 257 32.14 -16.16 -9.91
CA HIS A 257 32.60 -15.27 -8.84
C HIS A 257 32.58 -13.82 -9.30
N LYS A 258 32.09 -12.91 -8.45
CA LYS A 258 31.94 -11.48 -8.72
C LYS A 258 32.98 -10.68 -7.92
N PHE A 259 33.56 -9.65 -8.54
CA PHE A 259 34.58 -8.77 -7.94
C PHE A 259 34.31 -7.32 -8.31
N ASP A 260 34.48 -6.43 -7.37
CA ASP A 260 34.31 -5.00 -7.60
C ASP A 260 35.48 -4.38 -8.37
N THR A 261 36.67 -4.96 -8.22
CA THR A 261 37.87 -4.45 -8.88
C THR A 261 38.47 -5.46 -9.86
N LYS A 262 38.99 -4.93 -10.98
CA LYS A 262 39.72 -5.73 -11.97
C LYS A 262 40.94 -6.44 -11.35
N SER A 263 41.57 -5.84 -10.37
CA SER A 263 42.78 -6.35 -9.73
C SER A 263 42.49 -7.62 -8.95
N GLU A 264 41.41 -7.62 -8.17
CA GLU A 264 40.96 -8.78 -7.38
C GLU A 264 40.52 -9.92 -8.30
N ALA A 265 39.66 -9.62 -9.28
CA ALA A 265 39.22 -10.59 -10.28
C ALA A 265 40.43 -11.26 -10.99
N LYS A 266 41.42 -10.47 -11.37
CA LYS A 266 42.61 -10.97 -12.02
C LYS A 266 43.47 -11.86 -11.11
N THR A 267 43.65 -11.46 -9.86
CA THR A 267 44.38 -12.28 -8.87
C THR A 267 43.71 -13.61 -8.62
N TYR A 268 42.37 -13.61 -8.48
CA TYR A 268 41.59 -14.82 -8.31
C TYR A 268 41.64 -15.72 -9.56
N PHE A 269 41.46 -15.13 -10.74
CA PHE A 269 41.57 -15.84 -12.01
C PHE A 269 42.95 -16.52 -12.19
N GLU A 270 44.06 -15.80 -11.94
CA GLU A 270 45.40 -16.35 -12.03
C GLU A 270 45.65 -17.47 -11.01
N ALA A 271 45.08 -17.37 -9.80
CA ALA A 271 45.15 -18.41 -8.78
C ALA A 271 44.42 -19.70 -9.20
N LEU A 272 43.18 -19.57 -9.73
CA LEU A 272 42.43 -20.70 -10.25
C LEU A 272 43.12 -21.34 -11.45
N GLN A 273 43.57 -20.53 -12.40
CA GLN A 273 44.29 -20.99 -13.59
C GLN A 273 45.52 -21.82 -13.21
N SER A 274 46.32 -21.33 -12.28
CA SER A 274 47.51 -22.02 -11.78
C SER A 274 47.15 -23.37 -11.11
N GLY A 275 46.10 -23.39 -10.28
CA GLY A 275 45.61 -24.60 -9.63
C GLY A 275 45.13 -25.67 -10.62
N TYR A 276 44.44 -25.28 -11.67
CA TYR A 276 43.96 -26.22 -12.72
C TYR A 276 45.11 -26.77 -13.57
N ILE A 277 46.11 -25.92 -13.90
CA ILE A 277 47.30 -26.37 -14.62
C ILE A 277 48.09 -27.39 -13.78
N GLU A 278 48.26 -27.17 -12.47
CA GLU A 278 48.92 -28.11 -11.57
C GLU A 278 48.17 -29.45 -11.45
N GLN A 279 46.84 -29.42 -11.51
CA GLN A 279 45.98 -30.61 -11.49
C GLN A 279 45.84 -31.29 -12.86
N GLY A 280 46.36 -30.72 -13.93
CA GLY A 280 46.27 -31.23 -15.28
C GLY A 280 44.87 -31.17 -15.91
N ILE A 281 44.01 -30.24 -15.38
CA ILE A 281 42.64 -30.03 -15.88
C ILE A 281 42.72 -29.12 -17.12
N PRO A 282 42.10 -29.50 -18.25
CA PRO A 282 42.11 -28.68 -19.46
C PRO A 282 41.23 -27.43 -19.23
N LEU A 283 41.75 -26.25 -19.60
CA LEU A 283 41.05 -24.98 -19.50
C LEU A 283 40.23 -24.61 -20.74
N THR A 284 40.30 -25.47 -21.76
CA THR A 284 39.53 -25.32 -23.00
C THR A 284 38.84 -26.63 -23.34
N LEU A 285 37.60 -26.54 -23.79
CA LEU A 285 36.90 -27.68 -24.36
C LEU A 285 37.61 -28.10 -25.67
N GLY A 286 37.81 -29.40 -25.88
CA GLY A 286 38.36 -29.94 -27.11
C GLY A 286 37.39 -29.92 -28.30
N ASP A 287 36.50 -28.93 -28.35
CA ASP A 287 35.56 -28.71 -29.44
C ASP A 287 36.20 -27.93 -30.60
N ALA A 288 35.50 -27.86 -31.75
CA ALA A 288 35.98 -27.17 -32.94
C ALA A 288 36.18 -25.65 -32.75
N TYR A 289 35.72 -25.09 -31.66
CA TYR A 289 35.75 -23.67 -31.35
C TYR A 289 36.74 -23.29 -30.23
N GLY A 290 37.29 -24.27 -29.49
CA GLY A 290 38.23 -24.07 -28.40
C GLY A 290 37.62 -23.24 -27.25
N THR A 291 36.37 -23.58 -26.87
CA THR A 291 35.63 -22.83 -25.81
C THR A 291 36.44 -22.80 -24.51
N GLU A 292 36.72 -21.62 -23.99
CA GLU A 292 37.41 -21.45 -22.72
C GLU A 292 36.48 -21.82 -21.55
N LEU A 293 36.94 -22.68 -20.65
CA LEU A 293 36.23 -23.13 -19.47
C LEU A 293 36.47 -22.23 -18.24
N LEU A 294 37.50 -21.39 -18.30
CA LEU A 294 37.79 -20.39 -17.29
C LEU A 294 38.08 -19.07 -18.01
N TYR A 295 37.23 -18.08 -17.77
CA TYR A 295 37.40 -16.77 -18.37
C TYR A 295 36.99 -15.65 -17.41
N MET A 296 37.51 -14.46 -17.68
CA MET A 296 37.21 -13.24 -16.93
C MET A 296 36.60 -12.21 -17.87
N ASP A 297 35.44 -11.70 -17.51
CA ASP A 297 34.76 -10.68 -18.28
C ASP A 297 34.26 -9.55 -17.39
N LYS A 298 33.88 -8.44 -17.98
CA LYS A 298 33.26 -7.32 -17.30
C LYS A 298 31.74 -7.38 -17.51
N TYR A 299 31.02 -7.17 -16.45
CA TYR A 299 29.57 -7.12 -16.46
C TYR A 299 29.09 -5.78 -15.91
N ASN A 300 28.18 -5.13 -16.61
CA ASN A 300 27.53 -3.93 -16.11
C ASN A 300 26.32 -4.35 -15.29
N SER A 301 26.38 -4.08 -14.00
CA SER A 301 25.28 -4.32 -13.05
C SER A 301 24.61 -3.00 -12.71
N GLU A 302 23.31 -3.00 -12.68
CA GLU A 302 22.50 -1.87 -12.23
C GLU A 302 22.24 -2.02 -10.73
N ILE A 303 22.54 -1.00 -9.96
CA ILE A 303 22.33 -0.93 -8.51
C ILE A 303 21.64 0.37 -8.14
N ILE A 304 21.09 0.42 -6.93
CA ILE A 304 20.54 1.66 -6.36
C ILE A 304 21.66 2.42 -5.63
N HIS A 305 21.80 3.69 -5.97
CA HIS A 305 22.63 4.65 -5.26
C HIS A 305 21.76 5.51 -4.35
N GLN A 306 22.05 5.54 -3.06
CA GLN A 306 21.30 6.27 -2.05
C GLN A 306 22.06 7.51 -1.58
N THR A 307 21.39 8.66 -1.59
CA THR A 307 21.88 9.93 -1.05
C THR A 307 20.89 10.45 -0.02
N ILE A 308 21.30 10.54 1.25
CA ILE A 308 20.47 11.16 2.30
C ILE A 308 20.98 12.57 2.56
N VAL A 309 20.05 13.53 2.45
CA VAL A 309 20.31 14.95 2.71
C VAL A 309 19.47 15.42 3.88
N ILE A 310 20.07 16.11 4.82
CA ILE A 310 19.38 16.76 5.96
C ILE A 310 19.62 18.27 5.87
N GLY A 311 18.55 19.03 5.71
CA GLY A 311 18.66 20.47 5.45
C GLY A 311 19.32 20.73 4.10
N ASP A 312 20.58 21.18 4.09
CA ASP A 312 21.38 21.49 2.90
C ASP A 312 22.66 20.65 2.76
N LYS A 313 22.84 19.66 3.64
CA LYS A 313 24.06 18.84 3.70
C LYS A 313 23.80 17.37 3.39
N VAL A 314 24.66 16.78 2.57
CA VAL A 314 24.67 15.33 2.33
C VAL A 314 25.26 14.63 3.56
N ILE A 315 24.49 13.71 4.13
CA ILE A 315 24.86 12.90 5.30
C ILE A 315 25.30 11.51 4.89
N VAL A 316 24.59 10.91 3.94
CA VAL A 316 24.90 9.57 3.41
C VAL A 316 25.00 9.65 1.90
N ASP A 317 26.02 9.01 1.35
CA ASP A 317 26.26 8.86 -0.08
C ASP A 317 26.86 7.46 -0.30
N THR A 318 26.00 6.49 -0.66
CA THR A 318 26.40 5.09 -0.70
C THR A 318 25.72 4.30 -1.81
N ASP A 319 26.44 3.32 -2.33
CA ASP A 319 25.90 2.36 -3.27
C ASP A 319 25.25 1.20 -2.50
N LEU A 320 23.95 0.99 -2.71
CA LEU A 320 23.24 -0.15 -2.19
C LEU A 320 23.43 -1.34 -3.13
N SER A 321 23.70 -2.52 -2.57
CA SER A 321 23.87 -3.72 -3.42
C SER A 321 22.55 -4.25 -3.98
N ILE A 322 21.42 -3.63 -3.65
CA ILE A 322 20.10 -3.96 -4.17
C ILE A 322 19.90 -3.39 -5.57
N THR A 323 19.22 -4.14 -6.43
CA THR A 323 18.95 -3.75 -7.82
C THR A 323 17.65 -2.98 -8.00
N ASP A 324 16.75 -3.09 -7.05
CA ASP A 324 15.43 -2.47 -7.07
C ASP A 324 15.27 -1.49 -5.89
N TYR A 325 14.38 -0.50 -6.04
CA TYR A 325 14.11 0.46 -4.98
C TYR A 325 13.59 -0.19 -3.70
N GLN A 326 13.97 0.37 -2.55
CA GLN A 326 13.47 -0.01 -1.22
C GLN A 326 12.02 0.42 -0.99
N TYR A 327 11.52 1.36 -1.79
CA TYR A 327 10.14 1.84 -1.78
C TYR A 327 9.32 1.07 -2.80
N VAL A 328 8.27 0.41 -2.35
CA VAL A 328 7.39 -0.40 -3.21
C VAL A 328 6.03 0.27 -3.32
N PRO A 329 5.66 0.76 -4.53
CA PRO A 329 4.38 1.41 -4.76
C PRO A 329 3.25 0.42 -4.94
N TYR A 330 2.06 0.80 -4.50
CA TYR A 330 0.79 0.17 -4.80
C TYR A 330 -0.10 1.17 -5.54
N PHE A 331 -0.48 0.85 -6.77
CA PHE A 331 -1.43 1.61 -7.59
C PHE A 331 -2.67 0.77 -7.84
N PRO A 332 -3.88 1.19 -7.39
CA PRO A 332 -5.13 0.50 -7.74
C PRO A 332 -5.37 0.44 -9.25
N TYR A 333 -5.11 1.56 -9.91
CA TYR A 333 -5.20 1.71 -11.37
C TYR A 333 -3.95 2.41 -11.88
N PHE A 334 -3.28 1.77 -12.83
CA PHE A 334 -2.07 2.30 -13.46
C PHE A 334 -2.04 1.93 -14.93
N TRP A 335 -1.84 2.93 -15.79
CA TRP A 335 -1.73 2.73 -17.23
C TRP A 335 -0.76 3.75 -17.83
N GLU A 336 0.36 3.26 -18.38
CA GLU A 336 1.36 4.08 -19.08
C GLU A 336 1.78 5.34 -18.31
N GLY A 337 2.12 5.21 -17.03
CA GLY A 337 2.52 6.33 -16.17
C GLY A 337 1.34 7.09 -15.54
N ASN A 338 0.12 6.92 -16.05
CA ASN A 338 -1.06 7.55 -15.46
C ASN A 338 -1.68 6.66 -14.40
N PHE A 339 -2.03 7.23 -13.26
CA PHE A 339 -2.70 6.53 -12.18
C PHE A 339 -3.85 7.36 -11.61
N PHE A 340 -4.81 6.70 -11.01
CA PHE A 340 -5.97 7.35 -10.38
C PHE A 340 -6.54 6.49 -9.26
N SER A 341 -7.31 7.11 -8.39
CA SER A 341 -7.92 6.48 -7.24
C SER A 341 -9.26 5.81 -7.57
N VAL A 342 -9.72 4.96 -6.66
CA VAL A 342 -11.10 4.43 -6.73
C VAL A 342 -12.14 5.53 -6.53
N VAL A 343 -11.81 6.54 -5.71
CA VAL A 343 -12.71 7.65 -5.37
C VAL A 343 -12.96 8.58 -6.56
N ASP A 344 -11.97 8.73 -7.47
CA ASP A 344 -12.08 9.67 -8.61
C ASP A 344 -13.33 9.42 -9.46
N ASN A 345 -13.65 8.16 -9.70
CA ASN A 345 -14.85 7.80 -10.47
C ASN A 345 -16.16 7.99 -9.68
N LEU A 346 -16.09 8.11 -8.35
CA LEU A 346 -17.26 8.23 -7.48
C LEU A 346 -17.60 9.68 -7.14
N LYS A 347 -16.71 10.64 -7.36
CA LYS A 347 -16.91 12.07 -7.01
C LYS A 347 -18.13 12.67 -7.69
N ASN A 348 -18.20 12.59 -9.02
CA ASN A 348 -19.29 13.21 -9.77
C ASN A 348 -20.69 12.69 -9.38
N PRO A 349 -20.94 11.37 -9.29
CA PRO A 349 -22.22 10.87 -8.78
C PRO A 349 -22.48 11.30 -7.33
N GLN A 350 -21.47 11.39 -6.49
CA GLN A 350 -21.60 11.85 -5.10
C GLN A 350 -22.05 13.31 -5.04
N ASP A 351 -21.53 14.18 -5.92
CA ASP A 351 -21.94 15.57 -6.00
C ASP A 351 -23.40 15.72 -6.40
N GLU A 352 -23.87 14.92 -7.37
CA GLU A 352 -25.28 14.92 -7.75
C GLU A 352 -26.18 14.48 -6.59
N ILE A 353 -25.77 13.49 -5.79
CA ILE A 353 -26.48 13.07 -4.57
C ILE A 353 -26.54 14.22 -3.57
N ASN A 354 -25.40 14.84 -3.25
CA ASN A 354 -25.30 15.91 -2.27
C ASN A 354 -26.09 17.15 -2.68
N ARG A 355 -25.98 17.53 -3.96
CA ARG A 355 -26.71 18.66 -4.55
C ARG A 355 -28.22 18.41 -4.54
N GLY A 356 -28.63 17.24 -5.02
CA GLY A 356 -30.04 16.83 -5.04
C GLY A 356 -30.65 16.81 -3.64
N PHE A 357 -29.91 16.28 -2.67
CA PHE A 357 -30.38 16.19 -1.28
C PHE A 357 -30.48 17.58 -0.62
N SER A 358 -29.51 18.46 -0.90
CA SER A 358 -29.55 19.86 -0.42
C SER A 358 -30.73 20.63 -1.01
N GLN A 359 -31.05 20.43 -2.30
CA GLN A 359 -32.20 21.04 -2.97
C GLN A 359 -33.52 20.51 -2.41
N TRP A 360 -33.61 19.18 -2.17
CA TRP A 360 -34.78 18.55 -1.61
C TRP A 360 -35.07 19.04 -0.17
N ASP A 361 -34.04 19.10 0.69
CA ASP A 361 -34.16 19.60 2.06
C ASP A 361 -34.65 21.06 2.09
N HIS A 362 -34.09 21.90 1.19
CA HIS A 362 -34.52 23.29 1.04
C HIS A 362 -35.98 23.38 0.56
N ALA A 363 -36.37 22.60 -0.45
CA ALA A 363 -37.72 22.61 -1.01
C ALA A 363 -38.75 22.14 0.04
N LEU A 364 -38.46 21.10 0.84
CA LEU A 364 -39.29 20.69 1.96
C LEU A 364 -39.46 21.79 3.01
N GLY A 365 -38.36 22.48 3.33
CA GLY A 365 -38.39 23.58 4.28
C GLY A 365 -39.23 24.77 3.78
N ALA A 366 -39.20 25.06 2.49
CA ALA A 366 -40.03 26.08 1.83
C ALA A 366 -41.49 25.67 1.80
N GLN A 367 -41.78 24.42 1.39
CA GLN A 367 -43.13 23.89 1.31
C GLN A 367 -43.88 23.95 2.64
N ASN A 368 -43.20 23.64 3.74
CA ASN A 368 -43.77 23.71 5.08
C ASN A 368 -44.10 25.13 5.54
N LYS A 369 -43.46 26.16 4.95
CA LYS A 369 -43.69 27.56 5.33
C LYS A 369 -44.70 28.26 4.45
N GLY A 370 -44.87 27.84 3.17
CA GLY A 370 -45.70 28.47 2.17
C GLY A 370 -45.36 29.96 1.91
N VAL A 371 -45.77 30.48 0.80
CA VAL A 371 -45.73 31.94 0.55
C VAL A 371 -47.03 32.56 1.05
N THR A 372 -46.92 33.39 2.07
CA THR A 372 -48.09 34.09 2.58
C THR A 372 -48.13 35.49 2.03
N LEU A 373 -49.13 35.79 1.22
CA LEU A 373 -49.42 37.13 0.76
C LEU A 373 -50.24 37.84 1.84
N VAL A 374 -49.76 39.00 2.30
CA VAL A 374 -50.46 39.82 3.30
C VAL A 374 -50.80 41.15 2.65
N ASN A 375 -52.06 41.46 2.59
CA ASN A 375 -52.52 42.79 2.18
C ASN A 375 -52.65 43.67 3.43
N GLU A 376 -51.68 44.58 3.63
CA GLU A 376 -51.61 45.45 4.80
C GLU A 376 -52.83 46.32 4.97
N ALA A 377 -53.44 46.76 3.87
CA ALA A 377 -54.62 47.61 3.90
C ALA A 377 -55.86 46.94 4.49
N LEU A 378 -55.87 45.63 4.48
CA LEU A 378 -56.98 44.79 5.05
C LEU A 378 -56.65 44.21 6.41
N LEU A 379 -55.55 44.59 7.05
CA LEU A 379 -55.27 44.22 8.41
C LEU A 379 -56.09 45.07 9.39
N LYS A 380 -56.60 44.50 10.47
CA LYS A 380 -57.31 45.23 11.54
C LYS A 380 -56.34 46.17 12.25
N ARG A 381 -56.90 47.32 12.71
CA ARG A 381 -56.13 48.33 13.44
C ARG A 381 -55.36 47.71 14.62
N GLY A 382 -54.01 47.91 14.64
CA GLY A 382 -53.15 47.36 15.69
C GLY A 382 -52.49 45.99 15.36
N VAL A 383 -52.71 45.46 14.16
CA VAL A 383 -52.02 44.27 13.64
C VAL A 383 -50.90 44.73 12.74
N THR A 384 -49.66 44.50 13.13
CA THR A 384 -48.45 44.82 12.36
C THR A 384 -47.95 43.58 11.61
N LEU A 385 -47.19 43.79 10.52
CA LEU A 385 -46.57 42.70 9.74
C LEU A 385 -45.69 41.82 10.63
N GLU A 386 -44.98 42.39 11.62
CA GLU A 386 -44.18 41.62 12.56
C GLU A 386 -45.04 40.68 13.42
N LYS A 387 -46.23 41.18 13.87
CA LYS A 387 -47.18 40.37 14.62
C LYS A 387 -47.75 39.24 13.75
N VAL A 388 -48.07 39.50 12.47
CA VAL A 388 -48.51 38.50 11.50
C VAL A 388 -47.42 37.44 11.31
N ARG A 389 -46.17 37.88 11.10
CA ARG A 389 -45.02 36.97 10.94
C ARG A 389 -44.79 36.09 12.18
N ARG A 390 -44.89 36.64 13.37
CA ARG A 390 -44.74 35.91 14.62
C ARG A 390 -45.87 34.91 14.83
N GLU A 391 -47.12 35.29 14.58
CA GLU A 391 -48.26 34.41 14.70
C GLU A 391 -48.23 33.26 13.68
N LEU A 392 -47.86 33.52 12.44
CA LEU A 392 -47.68 32.50 11.40
C LEU A 392 -46.58 31.47 11.73
N SER A 393 -45.66 31.82 12.63
CA SER A 393 -44.64 30.90 13.14
C SER A 393 -45.15 29.96 14.26
N THR A 394 -46.35 30.17 14.77
CA THR A 394 -46.96 29.33 15.81
C THR A 394 -47.72 28.15 15.23
N THR A 395 -47.91 27.12 16.02
CA THR A 395 -48.58 25.86 15.57
C THR A 395 -50.06 26.06 15.24
N ARG A 396 -50.73 27.10 15.79
CA ARG A 396 -52.13 27.46 15.54
C ARG A 396 -52.27 28.97 15.45
N PRO A 397 -51.97 29.58 14.30
CA PRO A 397 -52.02 31.02 14.16
C PRO A 397 -53.47 31.52 14.17
N ILE A 398 -53.74 32.55 14.95
CA ILE A 398 -55.00 33.26 14.96
C ILE A 398 -54.71 34.74 14.72
N ILE A 399 -55.00 35.21 13.50
CA ILE A 399 -54.72 36.59 13.08
C ILE A 399 -56.05 37.25 12.73
N PRO A 400 -56.42 38.35 13.41
CA PRO A 400 -57.63 39.09 13.10
C PRO A 400 -57.45 39.91 11.83
N VAL A 401 -58.19 39.55 10.79
CA VAL A 401 -58.13 40.20 9.46
C VAL A 401 -59.52 40.64 9.00
N ILE A 402 -59.55 41.51 7.99
CA ILE A 402 -60.78 41.94 7.29
C ILE A 402 -60.79 41.32 5.90
N GLY A 403 -61.77 40.46 5.59
CA GLY A 403 -61.84 39.79 4.32
C GLY A 403 -60.63 38.85 4.02
N ASN A 404 -60.20 38.79 2.77
CA ASN A 404 -59.08 37.93 2.32
C ASN A 404 -57.74 38.66 2.43
N ALA A 405 -57.42 39.20 3.63
CA ALA A 405 -56.19 39.92 3.85
C ALA A 405 -54.95 39.03 3.84
N ILE A 406 -55.08 37.74 4.09
CA ILE A 406 -54.01 36.77 4.13
C ILE A 406 -54.35 35.64 3.17
N GLN A 407 -53.51 35.42 2.17
CA GLN A 407 -53.59 34.28 1.27
C GLN A 407 -52.29 33.47 1.39
N VAL A 408 -52.46 32.21 1.69
CA VAL A 408 -51.32 31.26 1.61
C VAL A 408 -51.35 30.68 0.20
N LEU A 409 -50.33 30.99 -0.56
CA LEU A 409 -50.11 30.30 -1.83
C LEU A 409 -49.56 28.92 -1.53
N GLN A 410 -50.22 27.89 -1.98
CA GLN A 410 -49.68 26.56 -1.93
C GLN A 410 -48.48 26.51 -2.87
N ASP A 411 -47.33 26.19 -2.31
CA ASP A 411 -46.13 25.94 -3.14
C ASP A 411 -46.35 24.69 -4.00
N ASN A 412 -45.69 24.69 -5.15
CA ASN A 412 -45.66 23.53 -6.01
C ASN A 412 -45.08 22.33 -5.20
N PRO A 413 -45.65 21.14 -5.40
CA PRO A 413 -45.10 19.95 -4.75
C PRO A 413 -43.60 19.78 -5.11
N VAL A 414 -42.81 19.30 -4.16
CA VAL A 414 -41.39 18.99 -4.43
C VAL A 414 -41.28 18.14 -5.68
N ASN A 415 -40.46 18.55 -6.63
CA ASN A 415 -40.31 17.84 -7.90
C ASN A 415 -39.80 16.42 -7.68
N PRO A 416 -40.59 15.37 -7.99
CA PRO A 416 -40.17 13.98 -7.80
C PRO A 416 -38.95 13.60 -8.64
N GLN A 417 -38.60 14.36 -9.67
CA GLN A 417 -37.41 14.13 -10.49
C GLN A 417 -36.11 14.23 -9.66
N ILE A 418 -36.08 15.04 -8.59
CA ILE A 418 -34.92 15.14 -7.70
C ILE A 418 -34.57 13.75 -7.12
N PHE A 419 -35.57 13.00 -6.67
CA PHE A 419 -35.37 11.65 -6.18
C PHE A 419 -34.92 10.67 -7.25
N GLN A 420 -35.45 10.81 -8.46
CA GLN A 420 -35.03 9.98 -9.59
C GLN A 420 -33.55 10.21 -9.91
N THR A 421 -33.09 11.46 -9.90
CA THR A 421 -31.67 11.80 -10.12
C THR A 421 -30.78 11.23 -9.01
N ILE A 422 -31.18 11.38 -7.74
CA ILE A 422 -30.43 10.83 -6.61
C ILE A 422 -30.33 9.30 -6.72
N ASN A 423 -31.44 8.61 -7.01
CA ASN A 423 -31.45 7.15 -7.15
C ASN A 423 -30.60 6.69 -8.35
N PHE A 424 -30.67 7.40 -9.47
CA PHE A 424 -29.85 7.12 -10.64
C PHE A 424 -28.36 7.29 -10.35
N ALA A 425 -27.97 8.35 -9.64
CA ALA A 425 -26.59 8.56 -9.23
C ALA A 425 -26.10 7.45 -8.28
N ARG A 426 -26.95 6.99 -7.33
CA ARG A 426 -26.67 5.84 -6.46
C ARG A 426 -26.48 4.54 -7.25
N GLU A 427 -27.33 4.31 -8.25
CA GLU A 427 -27.25 3.15 -9.13
C GLU A 427 -25.92 3.16 -9.92
N ILE A 428 -25.52 4.32 -10.47
CA ILE A 428 -24.22 4.48 -11.15
C ILE A 428 -23.09 4.12 -10.18
N MET A 429 -23.05 4.69 -8.97
CA MET A 429 -22.02 4.39 -7.98
C MET A 429 -21.98 2.91 -7.60
N THR A 430 -23.15 2.28 -7.49
CA THR A 430 -23.24 0.87 -7.18
C THR A 430 -22.74 0.00 -8.32
N THR A 431 -23.04 0.39 -9.56
CA THR A 431 -22.57 -0.30 -10.77
C THR A 431 -21.07 -0.19 -10.93
N GLN A 432 -20.49 1.00 -10.68
CA GLN A 432 -19.04 1.24 -10.71
C GLN A 432 -18.29 0.36 -9.69
N MET A 433 -18.94 0.01 -8.58
CA MET A 433 -18.40 -0.88 -7.55
C MET A 433 -18.78 -2.36 -7.75
N GLY A 434 -19.07 -2.78 -8.99
CA GLY A 434 -19.38 -4.17 -9.32
C GLY A 434 -20.85 -4.57 -9.18
N GLY A 435 -21.76 -3.61 -8.91
CA GLY A 435 -23.19 -3.83 -8.82
C GLY A 435 -23.69 -4.25 -7.42
N PRO A 436 -25.04 -4.35 -7.23
CA PRO A 436 -25.65 -4.64 -5.94
C PRO A 436 -25.18 -5.96 -5.32
N ASN A 437 -24.95 -6.98 -6.15
CA ASN A 437 -24.55 -8.31 -5.71
C ASN A 437 -23.12 -8.34 -5.15
N ALA A 438 -22.21 -7.51 -5.67
CA ALA A 438 -20.85 -7.37 -5.15
C ALA A 438 -20.85 -6.80 -3.73
N MET A 439 -21.85 -5.96 -3.43
CA MET A 439 -22.01 -5.33 -2.11
C MET A 439 -22.86 -6.16 -1.14
N GLY A 440 -23.21 -7.41 -1.50
CA GLY A 440 -24.04 -8.28 -0.66
C GLY A 440 -25.51 -7.86 -0.59
N LEU A 441 -25.96 -6.95 -1.46
CA LEU A 441 -27.35 -6.51 -1.53
C LEU A 441 -28.13 -7.47 -2.44
N THR A 442 -28.91 -8.37 -1.84
CA THR A 442 -29.78 -9.30 -2.58
C THR A 442 -31.17 -8.71 -2.77
N GLU A 443 -31.63 -8.61 -4.01
CA GLU A 443 -32.99 -8.10 -4.33
C GLU A 443 -34.11 -9.13 -4.06
N ASN A 444 -33.79 -10.43 -4.00
CA ASN A 444 -34.81 -11.49 -3.83
C ASN A 444 -34.48 -12.45 -2.70
N ALA A 445 -35.29 -12.44 -1.67
CA ALA A 445 -35.21 -13.37 -0.53
C ALA A 445 -35.53 -14.87 -0.88
N ALA A 446 -35.93 -15.17 -2.12
CA ALA A 446 -36.34 -16.50 -2.57
C ALA A 446 -35.28 -17.26 -3.39
N GLU A 447 -34.06 -16.69 -3.56
CA GLU A 447 -33.01 -17.35 -4.35
C GLU A 447 -32.30 -18.44 -3.55
N SER A 448 -31.88 -19.51 -4.24
CA SER A 448 -31.08 -20.57 -3.61
C SER A 448 -29.69 -20.04 -3.24
N GLY A 449 -29.13 -20.48 -2.11
CA GLY A 449 -27.81 -20.06 -1.64
C GLY A 449 -26.71 -20.17 -2.72
N ARG A 450 -26.74 -21.19 -3.60
CA ARG A 450 -25.84 -21.36 -4.73
C ARG A 450 -25.95 -20.26 -5.80
N ALA A 451 -27.17 -19.77 -6.06
CA ALA A 451 -27.39 -18.70 -7.01
C ALA A 451 -26.85 -17.35 -6.47
N VAL A 452 -27.01 -17.13 -5.16
CA VAL A 452 -26.45 -15.96 -4.46
C VAL A 452 -24.93 -16.00 -4.46
N GLU A 453 -24.31 -17.16 -4.18
CA GLU A 453 -22.85 -17.34 -4.23
C GLU A 453 -22.30 -17.14 -5.65
N ALA A 454 -22.93 -17.71 -6.68
CA ALA A 454 -22.50 -17.54 -8.06
C ALA A 454 -22.58 -16.08 -8.53
N ARG A 455 -23.60 -15.33 -8.10
CA ARG A 455 -23.74 -13.90 -8.39
C ARG A 455 -22.75 -13.05 -7.61
N ALA A 456 -22.49 -13.35 -6.35
CA ALA A 456 -21.49 -12.67 -5.55
C ALA A 456 -20.09 -12.88 -6.15
N ALA A 457 -19.76 -14.10 -6.60
CA ALA A 457 -18.53 -14.40 -7.30
C ALA A 457 -18.40 -13.65 -8.64
N ALA A 458 -19.49 -13.60 -9.45
CA ALA A 458 -19.51 -12.87 -10.70
C ALA A 458 -19.43 -11.34 -10.49
N ALA A 459 -20.06 -10.82 -9.46
CA ALA A 459 -20.05 -9.40 -9.14
C ALA A 459 -18.69 -8.94 -8.55
N GLY A 460 -17.97 -9.83 -7.85
CA GLY A 460 -16.64 -9.59 -7.33
C GLY A 460 -15.60 -9.31 -8.42
N THR A 461 -15.88 -9.63 -9.69
CA THR A 461 -14.97 -9.40 -10.81
C THR A 461 -14.63 -7.91 -11.02
N GLY A 462 -15.50 -6.98 -10.63
CA GLY A 462 -15.23 -5.54 -10.72
C GLY A 462 -14.08 -5.06 -9.82
N HIS A 463 -13.80 -5.76 -8.73
CA HIS A 463 -12.71 -5.43 -7.81
C HIS A 463 -11.41 -6.17 -8.09
N LEU A 464 -11.44 -7.18 -8.98
CA LEU A 464 -10.27 -7.98 -9.30
C LEU A 464 -9.05 -7.17 -9.76
N PRO A 465 -9.16 -6.13 -10.61
CA PRO A 465 -7.98 -5.36 -11.00
C PRO A 465 -7.26 -4.71 -9.82
N VAL A 466 -8.02 -4.18 -8.86
CA VAL A 466 -7.49 -3.53 -7.65
C VAL A 466 -6.82 -4.55 -6.72
N LEU A 467 -7.42 -5.73 -6.57
CA LEU A 467 -6.84 -6.83 -5.78
C LEU A 467 -5.63 -7.47 -6.48
N GLU A 468 -5.66 -7.59 -7.81
CA GLU A 468 -4.52 -8.09 -8.58
C GLU A 468 -3.32 -7.13 -8.50
N ALA A 469 -3.56 -5.82 -8.52
CA ALA A 469 -2.53 -4.83 -8.27
C ALA A 469 -1.90 -5.02 -6.87
N LEU A 470 -2.72 -5.33 -5.85
CA LEU A 470 -2.24 -5.63 -4.50
C LEU A 470 -1.41 -6.94 -4.47
N ARG A 471 -1.81 -7.96 -5.25
CA ARG A 471 -1.05 -9.20 -5.38
C ARG A 471 0.34 -8.95 -5.96
N VAL A 472 0.43 -8.12 -7.01
CA VAL A 472 1.72 -7.74 -7.61
C VAL A 472 2.59 -6.95 -6.62
N TRP A 473 1.99 -6.01 -5.88
CA TRP A 473 2.68 -5.28 -4.82
C TRP A 473 3.21 -6.24 -3.75
N ARG A 474 2.39 -7.21 -3.33
CA ARG A 474 2.76 -8.21 -2.32
C ARG A 474 3.96 -9.06 -2.75
N LEU A 475 4.00 -9.47 -4.04
CA LEU A 475 5.15 -10.16 -4.61
C LEU A 475 6.41 -9.29 -4.55
N ALA A 476 6.32 -8.03 -4.97
CA ALA A 476 7.45 -7.11 -4.96
C ALA A 476 8.01 -6.88 -3.54
N VAL A 477 7.14 -6.73 -2.54
CA VAL A 477 7.55 -6.65 -1.12
C VAL A 477 8.31 -7.91 -0.71
N SER A 478 7.81 -9.09 -1.08
CA SER A 478 8.43 -10.36 -0.72
C SER A 478 9.79 -10.57 -1.41
N GLU A 479 9.96 -10.12 -2.64
CA GLU A 479 11.26 -10.11 -3.34
C GLU A 479 12.30 -9.29 -2.55
N ARG A 480 11.93 -8.12 -2.00
CA ARG A 480 12.81 -7.31 -1.14
C ARG A 480 13.14 -8.01 0.17
N ILE A 481 12.13 -8.61 0.83
CA ILE A 481 12.33 -9.38 2.05
C ILE A 481 13.32 -10.52 1.81
N VAL A 482 13.16 -11.28 0.73
CA VAL A 482 14.06 -12.37 0.36
C VAL A 482 15.48 -11.85 0.12
N TRP A 483 15.61 -10.74 -0.59
CA TRP A 483 16.92 -10.12 -0.81
C TRP A 483 17.63 -9.80 0.52
N TYR A 484 16.92 -9.19 1.48
CA TYR A 484 17.48 -8.89 2.79
C TYR A 484 17.81 -10.15 3.59
N ILE A 485 16.99 -11.19 3.53
CA ILE A 485 17.26 -12.48 4.19
C ILE A 485 18.55 -13.09 3.63
N GLN A 486 18.72 -13.09 2.31
CA GLN A 486 19.87 -13.68 1.64
C GLN A 486 21.19 -12.93 1.86
N HIS A 487 21.14 -11.58 1.90
CA HIS A 487 22.34 -10.75 1.91
C HIS A 487 22.70 -10.19 3.30
N CYS A 488 21.72 -9.99 4.17
CA CYS A 488 21.92 -9.31 5.45
C CYS A 488 21.78 -10.24 6.67
N MET A 489 20.99 -11.34 6.59
CA MET A 489 20.83 -12.26 7.70
C MET A 489 22.07 -13.13 7.93
N SER A 490 22.53 -13.19 9.18
CA SER A 490 23.63 -14.07 9.54
C SER A 490 23.16 -15.54 9.63
N PRO A 491 24.03 -16.53 9.30
CA PRO A 491 23.72 -17.96 9.48
C PRO A 491 23.27 -18.31 10.90
N ARG A 492 23.85 -17.67 11.91
CA ARG A 492 23.49 -17.89 13.33
C ARG A 492 22.06 -17.43 13.63
N GLN A 493 21.64 -16.33 13.03
CA GLN A 493 20.28 -15.80 13.19
C GLN A 493 19.27 -16.74 12.53
N ILE A 494 19.56 -17.22 11.32
CA ILE A 494 18.72 -18.19 10.59
C ILE A 494 18.54 -19.46 11.44
N ILE A 495 19.63 -20.06 11.93
CA ILE A 495 19.57 -21.27 12.78
C ILE A 495 18.76 -21.02 14.06
N ARG A 496 18.93 -19.88 14.71
CA ARG A 496 18.17 -19.51 15.91
C ARG A 496 16.67 -19.40 15.64
N LEU A 497 16.28 -18.79 14.54
CA LEU A 497 14.87 -18.63 14.15
C LEU A 497 14.23 -19.96 13.78
N ILE A 498 14.91 -20.80 13.03
CA ILE A 498 14.43 -22.14 12.66
C ILE A 498 14.27 -23.02 13.89
N GLY A 499 15.19 -22.93 14.85
CA GLY A 499 15.10 -23.67 16.12
C GLY A 499 13.88 -23.31 16.98
N GLN A 500 13.21 -22.18 16.70
CA GLN A 500 11.95 -21.79 17.33
C GLN A 500 10.72 -22.36 16.59
N SER A 501 10.88 -22.85 15.35
CA SER A 501 9.80 -23.47 14.59
C SER A 501 9.56 -24.90 15.10
N LYS A 502 8.29 -25.24 15.35
CA LYS A 502 7.92 -26.61 15.76
C LYS A 502 8.11 -27.63 14.63
N ASP A 503 7.93 -27.20 13.41
CA ASP A 503 7.97 -28.06 12.23
C ASP A 503 9.41 -28.29 11.71
N LEU A 504 10.28 -27.28 11.86
CA LEU A 504 11.64 -27.29 11.34
C LEU A 504 12.73 -27.57 12.41
N GLN A 505 12.38 -27.65 13.69
CA GLN A 505 13.35 -27.82 14.80
C GLN A 505 14.20 -29.11 14.73
N TYR A 506 13.74 -30.10 13.96
CA TYR A 506 14.46 -31.38 13.75
C TYR A 506 15.31 -31.41 12.50
N VAL A 507 15.30 -30.34 11.70
CA VAL A 507 16.09 -30.25 10.50
C VAL A 507 17.55 -30.01 10.83
N ASN A 508 18.41 -30.90 10.36
CA ASN A 508 19.85 -30.78 10.60
C ASN A 508 20.44 -29.83 9.54
N ILE A 509 20.55 -28.54 9.91
CA ILE A 509 21.03 -27.49 9.02
C ILE A 509 22.54 -27.58 8.92
N ASN A 510 23.05 -27.90 7.75
CA ASN A 510 24.46 -27.91 7.41
C ASN A 510 24.84 -26.67 6.57
N ASN A 511 26.14 -26.47 6.38
CA ASN A 511 26.63 -25.35 5.58
C ASN A 511 26.09 -25.37 4.14
N SER A 512 25.93 -26.56 3.55
CA SER A 512 25.39 -26.70 2.19
C SER A 512 23.98 -26.11 2.05
N ILE A 513 23.10 -26.27 3.06
CA ILE A 513 21.74 -25.69 3.01
C ILE A 513 21.82 -24.15 3.16
N LEU A 514 22.73 -23.66 4.01
CA LEU A 514 22.93 -22.21 4.18
C LEU A 514 23.51 -21.58 2.91
N ASP A 515 24.45 -22.25 2.26
CA ASP A 515 25.01 -21.81 0.96
C ASP A 515 23.91 -21.79 -0.10
N THR A 516 23.06 -22.83 -0.16
CA THR A 516 21.88 -22.90 -1.05
C THR A 516 20.93 -21.73 -0.81
N LEU A 517 20.64 -21.36 0.45
CA LEU A 517 19.77 -20.22 0.78
C LEU A 517 20.32 -18.87 0.29
N THR A 518 21.65 -18.71 0.29
CA THR A 518 22.27 -17.44 -0.10
C THR A 518 22.56 -17.32 -1.60
N GLU A 519 22.77 -18.42 -2.30
CA GLU A 519 23.24 -18.43 -3.70
C GLU A 519 22.12 -18.67 -4.72
N ILE A 520 21.04 -19.37 -4.34
CA ILE A 520 19.99 -19.79 -5.28
C ILE A 520 18.88 -18.75 -5.40
N LYS A 521 18.45 -18.53 -6.65
CA LYS A 521 17.22 -17.76 -6.93
C LYS A 521 16.00 -18.65 -6.71
N PHE A 522 15.17 -18.28 -5.75
CA PHE A 522 13.88 -18.91 -5.51
C PHE A 522 12.78 -18.22 -6.31
N ASP A 523 11.79 -18.97 -6.75
CA ASP A 523 10.57 -18.41 -7.30
C ASP A 523 9.61 -18.11 -6.13
N ILE A 524 9.14 -16.87 -6.07
CA ILE A 524 8.19 -16.44 -5.05
C ILE A 524 6.79 -16.56 -5.62
N VAL A 525 5.96 -17.36 -4.98
CA VAL A 525 4.57 -17.58 -5.39
C VAL A 525 3.64 -17.11 -4.30
N VAL A 526 2.62 -16.38 -4.73
CA VAL A 526 1.50 -16.01 -3.86
C VAL A 526 0.53 -17.18 -3.82
N ASP A 527 0.38 -17.78 -2.65
CA ASP A 527 -0.66 -18.75 -2.38
C ASP A 527 -1.89 -18.02 -1.83
N GLU A 528 -3.06 -18.25 -2.41
CA GLU A 528 -4.30 -17.70 -1.91
C GLU A 528 -4.59 -18.32 -0.54
N ALA A 529 -4.25 -17.62 0.52
CA ALA A 529 -4.53 -18.07 1.86
C ALA A 529 -6.03 -18.07 2.10
N MET A 530 -6.58 -19.24 2.32
CA MET A 530 -7.98 -19.44 2.70
C MET A 530 -8.21 -18.96 4.12
N GLN A 531 -8.29 -17.65 4.32
CA GLN A 531 -8.35 -17.08 5.67
C GLN A 531 -9.76 -16.92 6.22
N THR A 532 -10.80 -16.98 5.38
CA THR A 532 -12.17 -16.90 5.90
C THR A 532 -12.65 -18.25 6.39
N GLN A 533 -13.32 -18.23 7.53
CA GLN A 533 -13.96 -19.43 8.10
C GLN A 533 -14.92 -20.09 7.09
N ALA A 534 -15.65 -19.28 6.32
CA ALA A 534 -16.55 -19.75 5.27
C ALA A 534 -15.82 -20.46 4.11
N MET A 535 -14.65 -19.96 3.68
CA MET A 535 -13.84 -20.62 2.68
C MET A 535 -13.26 -21.94 3.20
N LYS A 536 -12.74 -21.95 4.43
CA LYS A 536 -12.26 -23.18 5.07
C LYS A 536 -13.36 -24.24 5.16
N GLU A 537 -14.57 -23.87 5.57
CA GLU A 537 -15.71 -24.77 5.62
C GLU A 537 -16.12 -25.30 4.24
N LYS A 538 -16.04 -24.45 3.21
CA LYS A 538 -16.31 -24.86 1.82
C LYS A 538 -15.30 -25.90 1.35
N TYR A 539 -14.00 -25.61 1.47
CA TYR A 539 -12.94 -26.56 1.08
C TYR A 539 -12.96 -27.84 1.92
N PHE A 540 -13.23 -27.73 3.22
CA PHE A 540 -13.44 -28.90 4.08
C PHE A 540 -14.59 -29.79 3.55
N THR A 541 -15.69 -29.17 3.14
CA THR A 541 -16.83 -29.89 2.56
C THR A 541 -16.50 -30.51 1.21
N GLU A 542 -15.77 -29.80 0.35
CA GLU A 542 -15.31 -30.31 -0.95
C GLU A 542 -14.32 -31.47 -0.78
N LEU A 543 -13.37 -31.37 0.16
CA LEU A 543 -12.42 -32.45 0.49
C LEU A 543 -13.14 -33.67 1.05
N LEU A 544 -14.12 -33.48 1.95
CA LEU A 544 -14.95 -34.59 2.44
C LEU A 544 -15.67 -35.30 1.30
N HIS A 545 -16.22 -34.54 0.35
CA HIS A 545 -16.88 -35.12 -0.82
C HIS A 545 -15.90 -35.85 -1.74
N PHE A 546 -14.70 -35.28 -1.93
CA PHE A 546 -13.62 -35.91 -2.72
C PHE A 546 -13.19 -37.25 -2.09
N PHE A 547 -12.97 -37.31 -0.77
CA PHE A 547 -12.58 -38.53 -0.05
C PHE A 547 -13.70 -39.58 0.01
N GLN A 548 -14.97 -39.19 -0.13
CA GLN A 548 -16.08 -40.14 -0.29
C GLN A 548 -16.06 -40.83 -1.67
N VAL A 549 -15.57 -40.11 -2.71
CA VAL A 549 -15.48 -40.64 -4.09
C VAL A 549 -14.17 -41.40 -4.31
N VAL A 550 -13.07 -40.90 -3.72
CA VAL A 550 -11.74 -41.50 -3.84
C VAL A 550 -11.27 -41.88 -2.43
N PRO A 551 -11.46 -43.13 -1.98
CA PRO A 551 -11.03 -43.53 -0.65
C PRO A 551 -9.50 -43.52 -0.56
N MET A 552 -8.96 -42.65 0.30
CA MET A 552 -7.55 -42.54 0.62
C MET A 552 -7.27 -43.06 2.04
N PRO A 553 -6.05 -43.51 2.34
CA PRO A 553 -5.66 -43.92 3.70
C PRO A 553 -5.87 -42.77 4.70
N PRO A 554 -6.33 -43.07 5.92
CA PRO A 554 -6.55 -42.05 6.95
C PRO A 554 -5.29 -41.22 7.28
N GLU A 555 -4.11 -41.79 7.05
CA GLU A 555 -2.80 -41.15 7.26
C GLU A 555 -2.60 -39.90 6.38
N LEU A 556 -3.15 -39.91 5.16
CA LEU A 556 -3.09 -38.80 4.23
C LEU A 556 -4.29 -37.85 4.36
N THR A 557 -5.46 -38.41 4.70
CA THR A 557 -6.71 -37.61 4.75
C THR A 557 -6.82 -36.77 6.02
N MET A 558 -6.35 -37.27 7.17
CA MET A 558 -6.46 -36.55 8.46
C MET A 558 -5.67 -35.24 8.51
N PRO A 559 -4.38 -35.18 8.09
CA PRO A 559 -3.65 -33.92 8.07
C PRO A 559 -4.32 -32.87 7.16
N LEU A 560 -4.73 -33.28 5.96
CA LEU A 560 -5.41 -32.40 5.00
C LEU A 560 -6.76 -31.87 5.56
N LEU A 561 -7.58 -32.73 6.14
CA LEU A 561 -8.85 -32.31 6.74
C LEU A 561 -8.64 -31.37 7.94
N LEU A 562 -7.62 -31.61 8.77
CA LEU A 562 -7.33 -30.77 9.92
C LEU A 562 -6.85 -29.37 9.50
N GLU A 563 -6.17 -29.25 8.37
CA GLU A 563 -5.71 -27.96 7.87
C GLU A 563 -6.88 -27.03 7.54
N TYR A 564 -7.96 -27.58 6.97
CA TYR A 564 -9.14 -26.83 6.54
C TYR A 564 -10.27 -26.76 7.58
N THR A 565 -10.08 -27.32 8.79
CA THR A 565 -11.07 -27.14 9.85
C THR A 565 -11.00 -25.78 10.48
N SER A 566 -12.13 -25.25 10.92
CA SER A 566 -12.25 -24.00 11.69
C SER A 566 -11.83 -24.13 13.16
N LEU A 567 -11.26 -25.27 13.55
CA LEU A 567 -10.80 -25.52 14.92
C LEU A 567 -9.60 -24.66 15.30
N PRO A 568 -9.50 -24.18 16.56
CA PRO A 568 -8.29 -23.54 17.07
C PRO A 568 -7.07 -24.46 16.96
N GLU A 569 -5.87 -23.88 16.69
CA GLU A 569 -4.63 -24.65 16.51
C GLU A 569 -4.32 -25.56 17.71
N THR A 570 -4.61 -25.11 18.93
CA THR A 570 -4.46 -25.95 20.14
C THR A 570 -5.27 -27.24 20.07
N LYS A 571 -6.47 -27.20 19.49
CA LYS A 571 -7.32 -28.39 19.32
C LYS A 571 -6.85 -29.27 18.17
N LYS A 572 -6.33 -28.67 17.09
CA LYS A 572 -5.73 -29.42 16.00
C LYS A 572 -4.48 -30.17 16.45
N GLU A 573 -3.64 -29.54 17.30
CA GLU A 573 -2.47 -30.20 17.91
C GLU A 573 -2.87 -31.37 18.81
N GLU A 574 -3.90 -31.20 19.65
CA GLU A 574 -4.45 -32.32 20.46
C GLU A 574 -4.87 -33.50 19.57
N ILE A 575 -5.59 -33.23 18.48
CA ILE A 575 -6.07 -34.29 17.57
C ILE A 575 -4.88 -34.96 16.87
N ARG A 576 -3.87 -34.20 16.39
CA ARG A 576 -2.65 -34.74 15.77
C ARG A 576 -1.91 -35.66 16.76
N LYS A 577 -1.81 -35.24 18.03
CA LYS A 577 -1.17 -36.01 19.07
C LYS A 577 -1.90 -37.31 19.36
N TYR A 578 -3.21 -37.29 19.56
CA TYR A 578 -4.02 -38.51 19.75
C TYR A 578 -3.92 -39.47 18.58
N TYR A 579 -3.90 -38.92 17.35
CA TYR A 579 -3.77 -39.73 16.14
C TYR A 579 -2.39 -40.39 16.03
N SER A 580 -1.31 -39.70 16.37
CA SER A 580 0.04 -40.26 16.38
C SER A 580 0.21 -41.32 17.47
N GLU A 581 -0.39 -41.13 18.66
CA GLU A 581 -0.38 -42.13 19.74
C GLU A 581 -1.18 -43.38 19.33
N TYR A 582 -2.30 -43.22 18.61
CA TYR A 582 -3.10 -44.33 18.08
C TYR A 582 -2.33 -45.14 17.03
N GLN A 583 -1.60 -44.50 16.13
CA GLN A 583 -0.76 -45.17 15.13
C GLN A 583 0.40 -45.95 15.75
N GLN A 584 0.97 -45.49 16.86
CA GLN A 584 2.05 -46.19 17.55
C GLN A 584 1.54 -47.42 18.32
N GLN A 585 0.25 -47.52 18.62
CA GLN A 585 -0.38 -48.65 19.31
C GLN A 585 -1.02 -49.68 18.36
N ALA A 586 -1.26 -49.33 17.09
CA ALA A 586 -1.76 -50.20 16.04
C ALA A 586 -0.63 -50.83 15.23
#